data_abaece2419eb16fbcbe97b38f8a9b41e
#
_entry.id   abaece2419eb16fbcbe97b38f8a9b41e
#
_cell.length_a   1.000
_cell.length_b   1.000
_cell.length_c   1.000
_cell.angle_alpha   90.00
_cell.angle_beta   90.00
_cell.angle_gamma   90.00
#
_symmetry.space_group_name_H-M   'P 1'
#
loop_
_entity.id
_entity.type
_entity.pdbx_description
1 polymer ?
#
loop_
_entity_poly.entity_id
_entity_poly.type
_entity_poly.pdbx_seq_one_letter_code
_entity_poly.pdbx_strand_id
1 'polypeptide(L)'
;GRGGTVEAPNGVPVFAWKGESLTEYWWCTEQILMWPDGKGPNMILDDGGDATMLVHKGTEFEAAGVVPTPDESTSEEYAVVLETLRRTLTEDATRWTNVGAGIIGVTEETTTGVHRLYEMLREGSLMFPAINVNDSVTKSKFDNKYGCRHSLIDGINRATDVMIGGKVAVVCGFGDVGKGSADSLRGQGARVIVTEIDPICALQAAMDGYQVARLDDVLDVADIFITATGCYDVITAEQMSKMKHQAIVGN
;
A
#
# COMPACT_ATOMS: atom_id res chain seq x y z
N GLY A 1 -24.14 3.05 -8.16
CA GLY A 1 -24.83 4.04 -7.37
C GLY A 1 -26.13 3.53 -6.73
N ARG A 2 -26.55 4.11 -5.62
CA ARG A 2 -27.76 3.67 -4.88
C ARG A 2 -29.03 4.12 -5.63
N GLY A 3 -29.81 3.16 -6.13
CA GLY A 3 -31.13 3.40 -6.71
C GLY A 3 -31.16 4.13 -8.06
N GLY A 4 -30.02 4.28 -8.72
CA GLY A 4 -29.96 4.79 -10.08
C GLY A 4 -30.03 3.71 -11.15
N THR A 5 -30.10 4.09 -12.41
CA THR A 5 -29.91 3.24 -13.59
C THR A 5 -28.51 3.44 -14.17
N VAL A 6 -28.15 2.65 -15.20
CA VAL A 6 -26.88 2.84 -15.93
C VAL A 6 -26.85 4.22 -16.60
N GLU A 7 -27.98 4.67 -17.14
CA GLU A 7 -28.13 5.97 -17.82
C GLU A 7 -28.23 7.16 -16.85
N ALA A 8 -28.75 6.90 -15.64
CA ALA A 8 -28.94 7.91 -14.59
C ALA A 8 -28.56 7.35 -13.22
N PRO A 9 -27.26 7.14 -12.95
CA PRO A 9 -26.81 6.60 -11.68
C PRO A 9 -27.07 7.58 -10.55
N ASN A 10 -27.54 7.05 -9.42
CA ASN A 10 -27.77 7.83 -8.20
C ASN A 10 -26.67 7.51 -7.20
N GLY A 11 -25.73 8.41 -7.00
CA GLY A 11 -24.60 8.25 -6.09
C GLY A 11 -23.28 8.66 -6.72
N VAL A 12 -22.18 8.43 -6.01
CA VAL A 12 -20.81 8.75 -6.43
C VAL A 12 -20.30 7.65 -7.36
N PRO A 13 -19.68 7.96 -8.51
CA PRO A 13 -18.98 6.98 -9.33
C PRO A 13 -17.85 6.32 -8.53
N VAL A 14 -17.72 5.00 -8.66
CA VAL A 14 -16.67 4.20 -8.03
C VAL A 14 -16.00 3.35 -9.10
N PHE A 15 -14.68 3.47 -9.20
CA PHE A 15 -13.85 2.70 -10.12
C PHE A 15 -12.95 1.79 -9.29
N ALA A 16 -13.49 0.66 -8.86
CA ALA A 16 -12.79 -0.40 -8.15
C ALA A 16 -13.68 -1.64 -8.09
N TRP A 17 -13.09 -2.83 -8.20
CA TRP A 17 -13.77 -4.11 -7.97
C TRP A 17 -12.79 -5.17 -7.46
N LYS A 18 -13.31 -6.19 -6.79
CA LYS A 18 -12.50 -7.29 -6.31
C LYS A 18 -11.97 -8.14 -7.47
N GLY A 19 -10.67 -8.39 -7.51
CA GLY A 19 -10.03 -9.25 -8.50
C GLY A 19 -9.63 -8.52 -9.79
N GLU A 20 -9.53 -7.19 -9.75
CA GLU A 20 -8.93 -6.43 -10.84
C GLU A 20 -7.46 -6.82 -11.06
N SER A 21 -7.04 -6.82 -12.32
CA SER A 21 -5.66 -6.96 -12.74
C SER A 21 -4.92 -5.62 -12.54
N LEU A 22 -3.58 -5.64 -12.61
CA LEU A 22 -2.79 -4.40 -12.55
C LEU A 22 -3.20 -3.39 -13.64
N THR A 23 -3.48 -3.86 -14.85
CA THR A 23 -3.95 -2.99 -15.94
C THR A 23 -5.30 -2.35 -15.61
N GLU A 24 -6.23 -3.11 -15.04
CA GLU A 24 -7.53 -2.59 -14.62
C GLU A 24 -7.41 -1.64 -13.43
N TYR A 25 -6.53 -1.91 -12.49
CA TYR A 25 -6.23 -1.01 -11.37
C TYR A 25 -5.73 0.37 -11.86
N TRP A 26 -4.75 0.39 -12.77
CA TRP A 26 -4.21 1.64 -13.32
C TRP A 26 -5.20 2.34 -14.26
N TRP A 27 -6.05 1.58 -14.93
CA TRP A 27 -7.19 2.17 -15.64
C TRP A 27 -8.19 2.82 -14.68
N CYS A 28 -8.52 2.20 -13.56
CA CYS A 28 -9.38 2.78 -12.51
C CYS A 28 -8.75 4.05 -11.94
N THR A 29 -7.45 4.04 -11.66
CA THR A 29 -6.70 5.22 -11.19
C THR A 29 -6.76 6.37 -12.20
N GLU A 30 -6.65 6.10 -13.49
CA GLU A 30 -6.86 7.11 -14.53
C GLU A 30 -8.29 7.66 -14.51
N GLN A 31 -9.30 6.78 -14.40
CA GLN A 31 -10.72 7.20 -14.47
C GLN A 31 -11.13 8.14 -13.33
N ILE A 32 -10.62 7.95 -12.12
CA ILE A 32 -10.93 8.83 -10.98
C ILE A 32 -10.36 10.24 -11.17
N LEU A 33 -9.35 10.40 -12.01
CA LEU A 33 -8.69 11.67 -12.33
C LEU A 33 -9.29 12.36 -13.56
N MET A 34 -10.15 11.66 -14.33
CA MET A 34 -10.77 12.15 -15.56
C MET A 34 -12.30 12.28 -15.38
N TRP A 35 -12.78 13.50 -15.24
CA TRP A 35 -14.21 13.75 -15.04
C TRP A 35 -14.94 14.04 -16.36
N PRO A 36 -16.25 13.73 -16.46
CA PRO A 36 -17.00 13.84 -17.72
C PRO A 36 -17.04 15.24 -18.34
N ASP A 37 -16.82 16.29 -17.53
CA ASP A 37 -16.81 17.70 -17.98
C ASP A 37 -15.41 18.17 -18.47
N GLY A 38 -14.48 17.23 -18.65
CA GLY A 38 -13.10 17.52 -19.07
C GLY A 38 -12.23 18.12 -17.96
N LYS A 39 -12.74 18.16 -16.72
CA LYS A 39 -11.98 18.56 -15.54
C LYS A 39 -11.41 17.33 -14.81
N GLY A 40 -10.70 17.61 -13.74
CA GLY A 40 -10.20 16.61 -12.80
C GLY A 40 -10.47 17.04 -11.36
N PRO A 41 -9.95 16.30 -10.38
CA PRO A 41 -10.06 16.67 -8.98
C PRO A 41 -9.28 17.97 -8.69
N ASN A 42 -9.75 18.74 -7.73
CA ASN A 42 -8.98 19.85 -7.18
C ASN A 42 -8.23 19.49 -5.89
N MET A 43 -8.58 18.34 -5.29
CA MET A 43 -7.90 17.72 -4.15
C MET A 43 -7.81 16.22 -4.38
N ILE A 44 -6.69 15.63 -3.98
CA ILE A 44 -6.49 14.18 -3.95
C ILE A 44 -6.43 13.75 -2.48
N LEU A 45 -7.16 12.69 -2.14
CA LEU A 45 -6.91 11.87 -0.97
C LEU A 45 -6.28 10.59 -1.50
N ASP A 46 -5.00 10.38 -1.23
CA ASP A 46 -4.19 9.28 -1.77
C ASP A 46 -3.81 8.29 -0.67
N ASP A 47 -3.61 7.04 -1.07
CA ASP A 47 -3.19 5.95 -0.19
C ASP A 47 -2.16 5.08 -0.94
N GLY A 48 -0.89 5.42 -0.77
CA GLY A 48 0.24 4.84 -1.49
C GLY A 48 0.86 5.78 -2.53
N GLY A 49 0.24 6.94 -2.80
CA GLY A 49 0.74 7.96 -3.72
C GLY A 49 0.56 7.62 -5.19
N ASP A 50 -0.32 6.70 -5.55
CA ASP A 50 -0.47 6.20 -6.92
C ASP A 50 -1.14 7.22 -7.83
N ALA A 51 -2.24 7.84 -7.40
CA ALA A 51 -2.89 8.90 -8.15
C ALA A 51 -1.96 10.12 -8.32
N THR A 52 -1.27 10.49 -7.26
CA THR A 52 -0.26 11.57 -7.27
C THR A 52 0.88 11.25 -8.22
N MET A 53 1.44 10.04 -8.18
CA MET A 53 2.50 9.60 -9.08
C MET A 53 2.06 9.65 -10.55
N LEU A 54 0.85 9.19 -10.85
CA LEU A 54 0.33 9.17 -12.21
C LEU A 54 0.26 10.59 -12.80
N VAL A 55 -0.20 11.57 -12.04
CA VAL A 55 -0.25 12.98 -12.45
C VAL A 55 1.16 13.54 -12.66
N HIS A 56 2.09 13.31 -11.72
CA HIS A 56 3.46 13.82 -11.81
C HIS A 56 4.21 13.22 -13.00
N LYS A 57 4.19 11.88 -13.16
CA LYS A 57 4.86 11.20 -14.28
C LYS A 57 4.20 11.51 -15.62
N GLY A 58 2.88 11.63 -15.63
CA GLY A 58 2.17 12.06 -16.82
C GLY A 58 2.61 13.45 -17.29
N THR A 59 2.65 14.42 -16.39
CA THR A 59 3.13 15.78 -16.70
C THR A 59 4.59 15.82 -17.14
N GLU A 60 5.45 15.04 -16.46
CA GLU A 60 6.87 14.88 -16.82
C GLU A 60 7.03 14.38 -18.26
N PHE A 61 6.30 13.31 -18.63
CA PHE A 61 6.42 12.70 -19.95
C PHE A 61 5.73 13.51 -21.06
N GLU A 62 4.67 14.25 -20.75
CA GLU A 62 4.10 15.23 -21.66
C GLU A 62 5.12 16.33 -21.98
N ALA A 63 5.81 16.88 -20.98
CA ALA A 63 6.85 17.88 -21.18
C ALA A 63 8.05 17.33 -21.98
N ALA A 64 8.40 16.08 -21.78
CA ALA A 64 9.46 15.39 -22.52
C ALA A 64 9.05 14.96 -23.95
N GLY A 65 7.74 14.85 -24.20
CA GLY A 65 7.21 14.32 -25.47
C GLY A 65 7.44 12.82 -25.69
N VAL A 66 7.89 12.11 -24.67
CA VAL A 66 8.23 10.68 -24.77
C VAL A 66 8.05 9.98 -23.43
N VAL A 67 7.54 8.74 -23.47
CA VAL A 67 7.48 7.84 -22.31
C VAL A 67 8.59 6.80 -22.42
N PRO A 68 9.40 6.59 -21.35
CA PRO A 68 10.47 5.59 -21.34
C PRO A 68 9.98 4.18 -21.70
N THR A 69 10.82 3.38 -22.32
CA THR A 69 10.54 1.96 -22.55
C THR A 69 10.96 1.17 -21.31
N PRO A 70 10.12 0.23 -20.82
CA PRO A 70 10.51 -0.68 -19.75
C PRO A 70 11.79 -1.46 -20.08
N ASP A 71 12.63 -1.69 -19.09
CA ASP A 71 13.82 -2.53 -19.15
C ASP A 71 13.74 -3.68 -18.14
N GLU A 72 14.79 -4.50 -18.03
CA GLU A 72 14.83 -5.66 -17.12
C GLU A 72 14.73 -5.30 -15.63
N SER A 73 15.02 -4.05 -15.25
CA SER A 73 14.90 -3.55 -13.88
C SER A 73 13.52 -2.97 -13.56
N THR A 74 12.68 -2.78 -14.57
CA THR A 74 11.33 -2.20 -14.42
C THR A 74 10.39 -3.22 -13.81
N SER A 75 9.73 -2.87 -12.70
CA SER A 75 8.70 -3.73 -12.10
C SER A 75 7.51 -3.91 -13.06
N GLU A 76 6.82 -5.05 -12.94
CA GLU A 76 5.61 -5.34 -13.73
C GLU A 76 4.57 -4.22 -13.59
N GLU A 77 4.37 -3.74 -12.38
CA GLU A 77 3.45 -2.65 -12.09
C GLU A 77 3.86 -1.36 -12.80
N TYR A 78 5.12 -0.95 -12.69
CA TYR A 78 5.59 0.29 -13.32
C TYR A 78 5.59 0.19 -14.86
N ALA A 79 5.76 -1.01 -15.42
CA ALA A 79 5.59 -1.23 -16.85
C ALA A 79 4.16 -0.93 -17.32
N VAL A 80 3.13 -1.32 -16.53
CA VAL A 80 1.73 -0.99 -16.79
C VAL A 80 1.47 0.52 -16.68
N VAL A 81 2.08 1.20 -15.71
CA VAL A 81 2.02 2.67 -15.59
C VAL A 81 2.59 3.33 -16.84
N LEU A 82 3.77 2.91 -17.31
CA LEU A 82 4.39 3.46 -18.51
C LEU A 82 3.54 3.21 -19.77
N GLU A 83 2.88 2.05 -19.87
CA GLU A 83 1.96 1.76 -20.98
C GLU A 83 0.73 2.68 -20.94
N THR A 84 0.13 2.87 -19.77
CA THR A 84 -0.98 3.80 -19.56
C THR A 84 -0.60 5.21 -19.97
N LEU A 85 0.54 5.71 -19.51
CA LEU A 85 1.04 7.04 -19.83
C LEU A 85 1.39 7.20 -21.32
N ARG A 86 1.90 6.17 -21.97
CA ARG A 86 2.18 6.20 -23.41
C ARG A 86 0.89 6.28 -24.24
N ARG A 87 -0.13 5.53 -23.84
CA ARG A 87 -1.46 5.61 -24.47
C ARG A 87 -2.04 7.02 -24.30
N THR A 88 -2.06 7.53 -23.08
CA THR A 88 -2.64 8.85 -22.78
C THR A 88 -1.89 9.98 -23.46
N LEU A 89 -0.57 9.94 -23.56
CA LEU A 89 0.24 10.91 -24.30
C LEU A 89 -0.12 10.93 -25.80
N THR A 90 -0.44 9.77 -26.37
CA THR A 90 -0.85 9.66 -27.77
C THR A 90 -2.26 10.20 -28.00
N GLU A 91 -3.16 10.01 -27.05
CA GLU A 91 -4.55 10.48 -27.12
C GLU A 91 -4.68 12.00 -26.89
N ASP A 92 -3.95 12.52 -25.90
CA ASP A 92 -3.95 13.94 -25.51
C ASP A 92 -2.65 14.28 -24.80
N ALA A 93 -1.76 14.98 -25.49
CA ALA A 93 -0.41 15.35 -25.00
C ALA A 93 -0.42 16.44 -23.91
N THR A 94 -1.57 16.89 -23.45
CA THR A 94 -1.72 17.93 -22.40
C THR A 94 -2.62 17.49 -21.24
N ARG A 95 -3.07 16.26 -21.27
CA ARG A 95 -4.04 15.69 -20.31
C ARG A 95 -3.58 15.87 -18.87
N TRP A 96 -2.41 15.35 -18.55
CA TRP A 96 -1.89 15.34 -17.18
C TRP A 96 -1.46 16.71 -16.71
N THR A 97 -0.91 17.52 -17.59
CA THR A 97 -0.62 18.94 -17.33
C THR A 97 -1.89 19.69 -16.93
N ASN A 98 -2.99 19.48 -17.66
CA ASN A 98 -4.26 20.12 -17.35
C ASN A 98 -4.86 19.63 -16.03
N VAL A 99 -4.80 18.33 -15.75
CA VAL A 99 -5.24 17.77 -14.46
C VAL A 99 -4.40 18.32 -13.32
N GLY A 100 -3.07 18.27 -13.44
CA GLY A 100 -2.15 18.77 -12.43
C GLY A 100 -2.34 20.24 -12.10
N ALA A 101 -2.61 21.07 -13.12
CA ALA A 101 -2.89 22.49 -12.93
C ALA A 101 -4.16 22.78 -12.11
N GLY A 102 -5.10 21.85 -12.08
CA GLY A 102 -6.35 21.97 -11.30
C GLY A 102 -6.20 21.54 -9.84
N ILE A 103 -5.14 20.80 -9.50
CA ILE A 103 -4.94 20.24 -8.17
C ILE A 103 -4.29 21.26 -7.24
N ILE A 104 -4.94 21.56 -6.13
CA ILE A 104 -4.43 22.49 -5.09
C ILE A 104 -3.68 21.78 -3.96
N GLY A 105 -3.79 20.46 -3.87
CA GLY A 105 -3.04 19.68 -2.89
C GLY A 105 -3.47 18.23 -2.82
N VAL A 106 -2.66 17.44 -2.09
CA VAL A 106 -2.91 16.03 -1.78
C VAL A 106 -2.80 15.80 -0.26
N THR A 107 -3.62 14.89 0.25
CA THR A 107 -3.45 14.29 1.57
C THR A 107 -3.09 12.83 1.40
N GLU A 108 -2.04 12.36 2.08
CA GLU A 108 -1.53 11.00 1.96
C GLU A 108 -1.74 10.22 3.25
N GLU A 109 -2.35 9.04 3.12
CA GLU A 109 -2.80 8.20 4.23
C GLU A 109 -1.77 7.16 4.70
N THR A 110 -0.74 6.84 3.89
CA THR A 110 0.10 5.68 4.20
C THR A 110 1.60 5.95 4.08
N THR A 111 2.40 5.18 4.81
CA THR A 111 3.85 5.32 4.90
C THR A 111 4.54 5.30 3.53
N THR A 112 4.15 4.39 2.65
CA THR A 112 4.76 4.26 1.31
C THR A 112 4.54 5.52 0.47
N GLY A 113 3.32 6.06 0.45
CA GLY A 113 3.00 7.29 -0.27
C GLY A 113 3.70 8.51 0.33
N VAL A 114 3.77 8.60 1.66
CA VAL A 114 4.53 9.67 2.35
C VAL A 114 6.01 9.65 1.94
N HIS A 115 6.65 8.47 1.85
CA HIS A 115 8.02 8.36 1.38
C HIS A 115 8.18 8.84 -0.06
N ARG A 116 7.27 8.49 -0.96
CA ARG A 116 7.25 8.98 -2.36
C ARG A 116 7.14 10.50 -2.41
N LEU A 117 6.27 11.09 -1.61
CA LEU A 117 6.10 12.56 -1.54
C LEU A 117 7.35 13.26 -1.02
N TYR A 118 8.01 12.73 0.00
CA TYR A 118 9.29 13.27 0.48
C TYR A 118 10.41 13.15 -0.55
N GLU A 119 10.40 12.09 -1.36
CA GLU A 119 11.35 11.92 -2.45
C GLU A 119 11.14 12.98 -3.53
N MET A 120 9.91 13.14 -4.00
CA MET A 120 9.54 14.22 -4.94
C MET A 120 9.89 15.61 -4.40
N LEU A 121 9.70 15.86 -3.10
CA LEU A 121 10.07 17.13 -2.47
C LEU A 121 11.59 17.35 -2.50
N ARG A 122 12.38 16.33 -2.18
CA ARG A 122 13.86 16.41 -2.20
C ARG A 122 14.41 16.64 -3.61
N GLU A 123 13.77 16.04 -4.60
CA GLU A 123 14.12 16.20 -6.02
C GLU A 123 13.62 17.51 -6.61
N GLY A 124 12.73 18.24 -5.93
CA GLY A 124 12.09 19.44 -6.42
C GLY A 124 11.05 19.19 -7.51
N SER A 125 10.56 17.95 -7.62
CA SER A 125 9.57 17.53 -8.62
C SER A 125 8.12 17.61 -8.11
N LEU A 126 7.89 17.84 -6.81
CA LEU A 126 6.56 17.93 -6.23
C LEU A 126 5.79 19.16 -6.77
N MET A 127 4.71 18.92 -7.50
CA MET A 127 3.98 19.96 -8.25
C MET A 127 3.03 20.77 -7.38
N PHE A 128 2.51 20.24 -6.30
CA PHE A 128 1.51 20.87 -5.43
C PHE A 128 1.74 20.50 -3.96
N PRO A 129 1.17 21.27 -3.01
CA PRO A 129 1.30 20.97 -1.59
C PRO A 129 0.82 19.58 -1.23
N ALA A 130 1.57 18.90 -0.35
CA ALA A 130 1.24 17.58 0.16
C ALA A 130 1.18 17.59 1.69
N ILE A 131 0.16 16.95 2.26
CA ILE A 131 -0.06 16.83 3.70
C ILE A 131 0.07 15.35 4.09
N ASN A 132 1.04 15.08 4.95
CA ASN A 132 1.22 13.76 5.57
C ASN A 132 0.17 13.57 6.68
N VAL A 133 -0.92 12.90 6.37
CA VAL A 133 -1.96 12.54 7.35
C VAL A 133 -1.57 11.26 8.11
N ASN A 134 -0.78 10.38 7.48
CA ASN A 134 -0.36 9.12 8.10
C ASN A 134 0.32 9.33 9.47
N ASP A 135 1.20 10.33 9.59
CA ASP A 135 1.94 10.57 10.82
C ASP A 135 1.22 11.48 11.82
N SER A 136 -0.02 11.90 11.51
CA SER A 136 -0.89 12.51 12.49
C SER A 136 -1.12 11.54 13.66
N VAL A 137 -1.03 12.03 14.91
CA VAL A 137 -1.25 11.22 16.11
C VAL A 137 -2.61 10.56 16.09
N THR A 138 -3.64 11.27 15.62
CA THR A 138 -5.02 10.76 15.51
C THR A 138 -5.20 9.76 14.36
N LYS A 139 -4.22 9.58 13.47
CA LYS A 139 -4.22 8.55 12.43
C LYS A 139 -3.31 7.39 12.81
N SER A 140 -1.99 7.62 12.93
CA SER A 140 -1.02 6.52 13.11
C SER A 140 -1.19 5.73 14.40
N LYS A 141 -1.55 6.41 15.50
CA LYS A 141 -1.76 5.74 16.80
C LYS A 141 -3.11 5.06 16.94
N PHE A 142 -4.00 5.25 15.98
CA PHE A 142 -5.34 4.64 15.94
C PHE A 142 -5.49 3.69 14.76
N ASP A 143 -5.56 4.17 13.53
CA ASP A 143 -5.81 3.33 12.36
C ASP A 143 -4.67 2.32 12.12
N ASN A 144 -3.42 2.77 12.11
CA ASN A 144 -2.29 1.86 11.86
C ASN A 144 -2.21 0.73 12.91
N LYS A 145 -2.56 1.02 14.16
CA LYS A 145 -2.56 0.03 15.24
C LYS A 145 -3.85 -0.77 15.30
N TYR A 146 -4.98 -0.11 15.48
CA TYR A 146 -6.26 -0.78 15.75
C TYR A 146 -6.96 -1.23 14.47
N GLY A 147 -6.83 -0.51 13.36
CA GLY A 147 -7.35 -0.93 12.07
C GLY A 147 -6.70 -2.22 11.60
N CYS A 148 -5.36 -2.29 11.59
CA CYS A 148 -4.63 -3.50 11.23
C CYS A 148 -4.83 -4.64 12.23
N ARG A 149 -5.02 -4.32 13.53
CA ARG A 149 -5.39 -5.32 14.54
C ARG A 149 -6.65 -6.10 14.18
N HIS A 150 -7.66 -5.42 13.62
CA HIS A 150 -8.90 -6.07 13.19
C HIS A 150 -8.76 -6.71 11.81
N SER A 151 -8.22 -5.99 10.85
CA SER A 151 -8.19 -6.42 9.45
C SER A 151 -7.27 -7.63 9.22
N LEU A 152 -6.18 -7.77 9.96
CA LEU A 152 -5.29 -8.92 9.85
C LEU A 152 -6.02 -10.25 10.11
N ILE A 153 -6.72 -10.34 11.22
CA ILE A 153 -7.45 -11.56 11.59
C ILE A 153 -8.57 -11.85 10.60
N ASP A 154 -9.30 -10.82 10.19
CA ASP A 154 -10.34 -10.95 9.17
C ASP A 154 -9.76 -11.45 7.84
N GLY A 155 -8.63 -10.89 7.41
CA GLY A 155 -7.92 -11.31 6.20
C GLY A 155 -7.46 -12.76 6.24
N ILE A 156 -6.81 -13.19 7.32
CA ILE A 156 -6.36 -14.58 7.48
C ILE A 156 -7.55 -15.54 7.45
N ASN A 157 -8.61 -15.25 8.19
CA ASN A 157 -9.78 -16.12 8.26
C ASN A 157 -10.50 -16.23 6.92
N ARG A 158 -10.64 -15.13 6.18
CA ARG A 158 -11.30 -15.11 4.87
C ARG A 158 -10.47 -15.82 3.79
N ALA A 159 -9.16 -15.74 3.87
CA ALA A 159 -8.27 -16.31 2.86
C ALA A 159 -8.01 -17.80 3.06
N THR A 160 -8.07 -18.32 4.28
CA THR A 160 -7.46 -19.63 4.60
C THR A 160 -8.39 -20.61 5.32
N ASP A 161 -9.46 -20.17 5.95
CA ASP A 161 -10.30 -20.96 6.85
C ASP A 161 -9.52 -21.68 7.98
N VAL A 162 -8.34 -21.18 8.34
CA VAL A 162 -7.44 -21.80 9.31
C VAL A 162 -7.72 -21.27 10.71
N MET A 163 -7.79 -22.17 11.69
CA MET A 163 -7.84 -21.81 13.09
C MET A 163 -6.47 -21.26 13.55
N ILE A 164 -6.44 -20.03 14.06
CA ILE A 164 -5.23 -19.33 14.50
C ILE A 164 -4.77 -19.84 15.87
N GLY A 165 -5.69 -20.21 16.74
CA GLY A 165 -5.37 -20.70 18.09
C GLY A 165 -4.42 -21.89 18.09
N GLY A 166 -3.38 -21.83 18.95
CA GLY A 166 -2.35 -22.86 19.09
C GLY A 166 -1.22 -22.80 18.06
N LYS A 167 -1.31 -21.94 17.02
CA LYS A 167 -0.24 -21.77 16.03
C LYS A 167 0.87 -20.87 16.55
N VAL A 168 2.04 -20.97 15.91
CA VAL A 168 3.14 -20.04 16.09
C VAL A 168 3.06 -19.00 14.98
N ALA A 169 2.97 -17.73 15.36
CA ALA A 169 2.93 -16.61 14.42
C ALA A 169 4.15 -15.71 14.59
N VAL A 170 4.80 -15.37 13.50
CA VAL A 170 5.90 -14.39 13.45
C VAL A 170 5.37 -13.09 12.88
N VAL A 171 5.62 -11.99 13.59
CA VAL A 171 5.34 -10.63 13.12
C VAL A 171 6.68 -9.94 12.85
N CYS A 172 6.93 -9.60 11.59
CA CYS A 172 8.12 -8.88 11.16
C CYS A 172 7.84 -7.38 11.21
N GLY A 173 8.44 -6.71 12.19
CA GLY A 173 8.23 -5.30 12.52
C GLY A 173 7.34 -5.13 13.76
N PHE A 174 7.71 -4.16 14.64
CA PHE A 174 6.96 -3.83 15.85
C PHE A 174 6.69 -2.34 15.98
N GLY A 175 6.43 -1.68 14.83
CA GLY A 175 5.82 -0.36 14.74
C GLY A 175 4.32 -0.41 15.10
N ASP A 176 3.55 0.60 14.75
CA ASP A 176 2.13 0.64 15.11
C ASP A 176 1.33 -0.53 14.52
N VAL A 177 1.57 -0.85 13.23
CA VAL A 177 0.95 -2.02 12.56
C VAL A 177 1.36 -3.33 13.22
N GLY A 178 2.66 -3.52 13.46
CA GLY A 178 3.18 -4.74 14.09
C GLY A 178 2.66 -4.96 15.50
N LYS A 179 2.54 -3.89 16.31
CA LYS A 179 1.93 -3.95 17.66
C LYS A 179 0.49 -4.41 17.61
N GLY A 180 -0.30 -3.83 16.72
CA GLY A 180 -1.70 -4.24 16.55
C GLY A 180 -1.83 -5.69 16.07
N SER A 181 -1.01 -6.08 15.11
CA SER A 181 -0.96 -7.43 14.54
C SER A 181 -0.58 -8.48 15.59
N ALA A 182 0.48 -8.23 16.34
CA ALA A 182 0.94 -9.13 17.41
C ALA A 182 -0.12 -9.31 18.51
N ASP A 183 -0.76 -8.22 18.92
CA ASP A 183 -1.80 -8.24 19.94
C ASP A 183 -3.05 -9.01 19.47
N SER A 184 -3.48 -8.84 18.25
CA SER A 184 -4.64 -9.58 17.72
C SER A 184 -4.36 -11.07 17.55
N LEU A 185 -3.19 -11.46 17.05
CA LEU A 185 -2.79 -12.87 16.92
C LEU A 185 -2.70 -13.55 18.30
N ARG A 186 -2.11 -12.87 19.29
CA ARG A 186 -2.09 -13.34 20.68
C ARG A 186 -3.51 -13.46 21.23
N GLY A 187 -4.37 -12.50 20.96
CA GLY A 187 -5.78 -12.52 21.36
C GLY A 187 -6.58 -13.69 20.77
N GLN A 188 -6.16 -14.22 19.62
CA GLN A 188 -6.73 -15.44 19.01
C GLN A 188 -6.08 -16.73 19.52
N GLY A 189 -5.15 -16.65 20.47
CA GLY A 189 -4.51 -17.81 21.07
C GLY A 189 -3.28 -18.31 20.31
N ALA A 190 -2.70 -17.51 19.42
CA ALA A 190 -1.42 -17.81 18.82
C ALA A 190 -0.26 -17.53 19.80
N ARG A 191 0.82 -18.29 19.67
CA ARG A 191 2.11 -17.97 20.27
C ARG A 191 2.87 -17.04 19.33
N VAL A 192 3.01 -15.77 19.72
CA VAL A 192 3.57 -14.73 18.85
C VAL A 192 5.06 -14.52 19.11
N ILE A 193 5.83 -14.47 18.04
CA ILE A 193 7.24 -14.12 18.00
C ILE A 193 7.37 -12.85 17.17
N VAL A 194 8.19 -11.90 17.60
CA VAL A 194 8.44 -10.64 16.89
C VAL A 194 9.86 -10.64 16.34
N THR A 195 10.03 -10.17 15.10
CA THR A 195 11.34 -9.83 14.55
C THR A 195 11.40 -8.32 14.33
N GLU A 196 12.47 -7.67 14.77
CA GLU A 196 12.60 -6.20 14.71
C GLU A 196 14.07 -5.80 14.66
N ILE A 197 14.39 -4.82 13.82
CA ILE A 197 15.74 -4.28 13.68
C ILE A 197 15.98 -3.06 14.57
N ASP A 198 14.93 -2.30 14.88
CA ASP A 198 15.01 -1.17 15.81
C ASP A 198 15.09 -1.69 17.24
N PRO A 199 16.19 -1.41 17.99
CA PRO A 199 16.37 -1.94 19.33
C PRO A 199 15.34 -1.41 20.33
N ILE A 200 14.76 -0.24 20.11
CA ILE A 200 13.73 0.32 20.99
C ILE A 200 12.42 -0.43 20.78
N CYS A 201 12.01 -0.63 19.53
CA CYS A 201 10.82 -1.42 19.22
C CYS A 201 10.98 -2.90 19.65
N ALA A 202 12.17 -3.48 19.47
CA ALA A 202 12.48 -4.82 19.95
C ALA A 202 12.37 -4.93 21.48
N LEU A 203 12.90 -3.94 22.21
CA LEU A 203 12.77 -3.89 23.67
C LEU A 203 11.31 -3.74 24.11
N GLN A 204 10.53 -2.91 23.41
CA GLN A 204 9.08 -2.78 23.68
C GLN A 204 8.38 -4.14 23.49
N ALA A 205 8.67 -4.87 22.41
CA ALA A 205 8.11 -6.20 22.18
C ALA A 205 8.45 -7.17 23.32
N ALA A 206 9.70 -7.17 23.79
CA ALA A 206 10.13 -8.01 24.92
C ALA A 206 9.41 -7.60 26.23
N MET A 207 9.25 -6.32 26.50
CA MET A 207 8.52 -5.81 27.68
C MET A 207 7.03 -6.13 27.64
N ASP A 208 6.43 -6.19 26.43
CA ASP A 208 5.04 -6.61 26.20
C ASP A 208 4.87 -8.15 26.30
N GLY A 209 5.95 -8.87 26.58
CA GLY A 209 5.95 -10.32 26.81
C GLY A 209 6.03 -11.18 25.55
N TYR A 210 6.43 -10.61 24.40
CA TYR A 210 6.71 -11.36 23.19
C TYR A 210 8.13 -11.91 23.19
N GLN A 211 8.32 -13.09 22.60
CA GLN A 211 9.65 -13.55 22.21
C GLN A 211 10.15 -12.68 21.07
N VAL A 212 11.37 -12.14 21.20
CA VAL A 212 12.05 -11.45 20.10
C VAL A 212 13.13 -12.37 19.54
N ALA A 213 13.15 -12.57 18.23
CA ALA A 213 14.07 -13.48 17.55
C ALA A 213 14.49 -12.93 16.18
N ARG A 214 15.53 -13.50 15.59
CA ARG A 214 15.83 -13.27 14.16
C ARG A 214 14.88 -14.12 13.33
N LEU A 215 14.54 -13.63 12.13
CA LEU A 215 13.63 -14.36 11.23
C LEU A 215 14.17 -15.77 10.89
N ASP A 216 15.46 -15.87 10.57
CA ASP A 216 16.09 -17.14 10.21
C ASP A 216 16.03 -18.21 11.29
N ASP A 217 15.94 -17.81 12.57
CA ASP A 217 15.91 -18.72 13.71
C ASP A 217 14.52 -19.34 13.96
N VAL A 218 13.49 -18.88 13.21
CA VAL A 218 12.09 -19.26 13.46
C VAL A 218 11.35 -19.74 12.21
N LEU A 219 12.03 -19.83 11.05
CA LEU A 219 11.43 -20.23 9.79
C LEU A 219 10.78 -21.62 9.82
N ASP A 220 11.44 -22.59 10.47
CA ASP A 220 11.01 -23.99 10.53
C ASP A 220 10.01 -24.28 11.65
N VAL A 221 9.78 -23.32 12.57
CA VAL A 221 8.87 -23.50 13.71
C VAL A 221 7.55 -22.76 13.58
N ALA A 222 7.50 -21.69 12.79
CA ALA A 222 6.31 -20.85 12.67
C ALA A 222 5.32 -21.38 11.60
N ASP A 223 4.05 -21.09 11.83
CA ASP A 223 2.94 -21.46 10.95
C ASP A 223 2.40 -20.26 10.17
N ILE A 224 2.55 -19.05 10.73
CA ILE A 224 2.04 -17.79 10.15
C ILE A 224 3.17 -16.76 10.21
N PHE A 225 3.39 -16.05 9.10
CA PHE A 225 4.35 -14.97 8.99
C PHE A 225 3.64 -13.73 8.48
N ILE A 226 3.75 -12.61 9.21
CA ILE A 226 3.13 -11.33 8.86
C ILE A 226 4.21 -10.28 8.75
N THR A 227 4.33 -9.64 7.59
CA THR A 227 5.23 -8.50 7.40
C THR A 227 4.49 -7.19 7.67
N ALA A 228 5.08 -6.33 8.48
CA ALA A 228 4.51 -5.08 8.94
C ALA A 228 5.55 -3.95 9.03
N THR A 229 6.54 -3.96 8.11
CA THR A 229 7.67 -3.03 8.14
C THR A 229 7.55 -1.88 7.15
N GLY A 230 6.70 -2.01 6.13
CA GLY A 230 6.66 -1.11 4.98
C GLY A 230 7.93 -1.16 4.11
N CYS A 231 8.75 -2.20 4.27
CA CYS A 231 10.00 -2.40 3.51
C CYS A 231 9.82 -3.49 2.45
N TYR A 232 10.68 -3.43 1.42
CA TYR A 232 10.76 -4.43 0.38
C TYR A 232 11.59 -5.64 0.84
N ASP A 233 11.28 -6.85 0.33
CA ASP A 233 12.02 -8.09 0.57
C ASP A 233 12.26 -8.44 2.06
N VAL A 234 11.27 -8.22 2.90
CA VAL A 234 11.35 -8.57 4.34
C VAL A 234 11.49 -10.07 4.52
N ILE A 235 10.84 -10.86 3.68
CA ILE A 235 10.94 -12.32 3.60
C ILE A 235 11.29 -12.70 2.16
N THR A 236 12.46 -13.32 1.99
CA THR A 236 12.94 -13.74 0.67
C THR A 236 12.40 -15.11 0.24
N ALA A 237 12.45 -15.41 -1.07
CA ALA A 237 12.07 -16.72 -1.59
C ALA A 237 12.93 -17.85 -0.98
N GLU A 238 14.21 -17.60 -0.70
CA GLU A 238 15.08 -18.56 -0.02
C GLU A 238 14.59 -18.87 1.41
N GLN A 239 14.18 -17.83 2.14
CA GLN A 239 13.60 -18.01 3.48
C GLN A 239 12.26 -18.73 3.43
N MET A 240 11.39 -18.42 2.47
CA MET A 240 10.12 -19.14 2.27
C MET A 240 10.34 -20.63 2.00
N SER A 241 11.39 -21.00 1.28
CA SER A 241 11.73 -22.42 1.02
C SER A 241 12.08 -23.24 2.26
N LYS A 242 12.42 -22.56 3.36
CA LYS A 242 12.78 -23.17 4.66
C LYS A 242 11.59 -23.23 5.64
N MET A 243 10.46 -22.66 5.27
CA MET A 243 9.25 -22.64 6.09
C MET A 243 8.57 -24.01 6.12
N LYS A 244 7.71 -24.22 7.11
CA LYS A 244 6.85 -25.39 7.16
C LYS A 244 5.98 -25.52 5.93
N HIS A 245 5.65 -26.75 5.58
CA HIS A 245 4.59 -27.00 4.60
C HIS A 245 3.27 -26.34 5.05
N GLN A 246 2.60 -25.63 4.13
CA GLN A 246 1.40 -24.84 4.40
C GLN A 246 1.60 -23.65 5.36
N ALA A 247 2.81 -23.13 5.51
CA ALA A 247 3.00 -21.86 6.19
C ALA A 247 2.22 -20.75 5.47
N ILE A 248 1.57 -19.89 6.26
CA ILE A 248 0.81 -18.74 5.75
C ILE A 248 1.73 -17.53 5.79
N VAL A 249 1.89 -16.85 4.66
CA VAL A 249 2.61 -15.57 4.58
C VAL A 249 1.64 -14.48 4.19
N GLY A 250 1.58 -13.42 4.96
CA GLY A 250 0.73 -12.24 4.74
C GLY A 250 1.53 -10.95 4.88
N ASN A 251 1.11 -9.94 4.10
CA ASN A 251 1.65 -8.58 4.14
C ASN A 251 0.55 -7.59 4.50
#